data_8d6f3cdacc98885b47f6bb7e05efc2d4
#
_entry.id   8d6f3cdacc98885b47f6bb7e05efc2d4
#
_cell.length_a   1.000
_cell.length_b   1.000
_cell.length_c   1.000
_cell.angle_alpha   90.00
_cell.angle_beta   90.00
_cell.angle_gamma   90.00
#
_symmetry.space_group_name_H-M   'P 1'
#
loop_
_entity.id
_entity.type
_entity.pdbx_description
1 polymer ?
#
loop_
_entity_poly.entity_id
_entity_poly.type
_entity_poly.pdbx_seq_one_letter_code
_entity_poly.pdbx_strand_id
1 'polypeptide(L)'
;MKVILLFIILFQFCHVNADEIYNLIKIPNLEIYKLKNENNIRYLNAKGDFKIGIDDNINCNKTNPQNLNTKFPIIQRNLNRYNSKFLKKINLKYIVFCEGLFITNINTGGIPDNKNRTLILDINFNEKYFERMIHHEIFHMIQNSNEDDFNDQEFTLFNDSDFSYAECSTCSDR
;
A
#
# COMPACT_ATOMS: atom_id res chain seq x y z
N MET A 1 -6.16 -36.14 36.19
CA MET A 1 -6.35 -36.15 34.71
C MET A 1 -7.16 -34.99 34.12
N LYS A 2 -7.84 -34.14 34.89
CA LYS A 2 -8.65 -32.99 34.35
C LYS A 2 -7.89 -31.69 34.13
N VAL A 3 -6.69 -31.52 34.72
CA VAL A 3 -5.90 -30.27 34.65
C VAL A 3 -5.09 -30.20 33.34
N ILE A 4 -4.69 -31.31 32.76
CA ILE A 4 -3.87 -31.32 31.53
C ILE A 4 -4.70 -30.93 30.28
N LEU A 5 -6.00 -31.21 30.27
CA LEU A 5 -6.88 -30.87 29.14
C LEU A 5 -7.14 -29.35 29.03
N LEU A 6 -7.12 -28.64 30.14
CA LEU A 6 -7.34 -27.19 30.19
C LEU A 6 -6.15 -26.40 29.62
N PHE A 7 -4.93 -26.92 29.76
CA PHE A 7 -3.72 -26.29 29.21
C PHE A 7 -3.61 -26.42 27.68
N ILE A 8 -4.16 -27.49 27.11
CA ILE A 8 -4.12 -27.72 25.65
C ILE A 8 -5.10 -26.79 24.94
N ILE A 9 -6.25 -26.47 25.57
CA ILE A 9 -7.25 -25.58 24.99
C ILE A 9 -6.79 -24.12 24.99
N LEU A 10 -5.98 -23.69 25.96
CA LEU A 10 -5.45 -22.33 26.01
C LEU A 10 -4.32 -22.08 24.98
N PHE A 11 -3.67 -23.11 24.47
CA PHE A 11 -2.64 -22.95 23.43
C PHE A 11 -3.21 -22.91 22.00
N GLN A 12 -4.46 -23.30 21.77
CA GLN A 12 -5.05 -23.28 20.42
C GLN A 12 -5.62 -21.93 20.01
N PHE A 13 -5.74 -20.95 20.90
CA PHE A 13 -6.27 -19.63 20.55
C PHE A 13 -5.22 -18.56 20.18
N CYS A 14 -3.93 -18.93 20.11
CA CYS A 14 -2.86 -18.00 19.73
C CYS A 14 -2.27 -18.27 18.32
N HIS A 15 -3.02 -18.88 17.41
CA HIS A 15 -2.71 -18.77 15.98
C HIS A 15 -3.26 -17.46 15.42
N VAL A 16 -2.83 -16.34 15.97
CA VAL A 16 -2.88 -15.08 15.27
C VAL A 16 -1.91 -15.20 14.10
N ASN A 17 -2.42 -15.05 12.88
CA ASN A 17 -1.71 -15.05 11.62
C ASN A 17 -0.35 -14.32 11.69
N ALA A 18 0.67 -14.97 12.19
CA ALA A 18 2.05 -14.48 12.23
C ALA A 18 2.69 -14.47 10.82
N ASP A 19 2.14 -15.26 9.89
CA ASP A 19 2.72 -15.47 8.58
C ASP A 19 2.73 -14.21 7.69
N GLU A 20 1.74 -13.34 7.79
CA GLU A 20 1.67 -12.13 6.96
C GLU A 20 2.64 -11.02 7.41
N ILE A 21 2.84 -10.85 8.72
CA ILE A 21 3.84 -9.90 9.26
C ILE A 21 5.26 -10.40 8.92
N TYR A 22 5.43 -11.71 8.88
CA TYR A 22 6.71 -12.35 8.64
C TYR A 22 7.23 -12.11 7.22
N ASN A 23 6.37 -11.97 6.22
CA ASN A 23 6.78 -11.78 4.83
C ASN A 23 7.29 -10.36 4.53
N LEU A 24 6.68 -9.32 5.09
CA LEU A 24 7.19 -7.94 4.96
C LEU A 24 8.41 -7.69 5.85
N ILE A 25 8.45 -8.26 7.05
CA ILE A 25 9.62 -8.19 7.96
C ILE A 25 10.82 -8.97 7.40
N LYS A 26 10.61 -9.92 6.49
CA LYS A 26 11.71 -10.62 5.79
C LYS A 26 12.46 -9.73 4.79
N ILE A 27 11.93 -8.57 4.41
CA ILE A 27 12.68 -7.60 3.63
C ILE A 27 13.66 -6.90 4.58
N PRO A 28 14.98 -7.16 4.48
CA PRO A 28 15.95 -6.78 5.52
C PRO A 28 16.07 -5.27 5.70
N ASN A 29 15.63 -4.50 4.71
CA ASN A 29 15.71 -3.04 4.69
C ASN A 29 14.40 -2.34 5.03
N LEU A 30 13.38 -3.07 5.48
CA LEU A 30 12.16 -2.48 6.05
C LEU A 30 12.21 -2.49 7.58
N GLU A 31 11.72 -1.42 8.17
CA GLU A 31 11.49 -1.31 9.61
C GLU A 31 10.13 -0.73 9.91
N ILE A 32 9.62 -1.03 11.10
CA ILE A 32 8.34 -0.51 11.56
C ILE A 32 8.50 0.96 11.96
N TYR A 33 7.81 1.85 11.25
CA TYR A 33 7.76 3.27 11.57
C TYR A 33 6.68 3.57 12.62
N LYS A 34 5.46 3.04 12.42
CA LYS A 34 4.37 3.10 13.40
C LYS A 34 3.51 1.84 13.37
N LEU A 35 3.30 1.26 14.55
CA LEU A 35 2.53 0.02 14.71
C LEU A 35 1.03 0.23 14.73
N LYS A 36 0.57 1.39 15.19
CA LYS A 36 -0.86 1.57 15.48
C LYS A 36 -1.31 2.99 15.22
N ASN A 37 -2.46 3.10 14.57
CA ASN A 37 -3.20 4.34 14.39
C ASN A 37 -4.71 4.05 14.43
N GLU A 38 -5.51 5.10 14.30
CA GLU A 38 -6.96 5.06 14.38
C GLU A 38 -7.61 4.16 13.31
N ASN A 39 -6.96 3.96 12.17
CA ASN A 39 -7.47 3.16 11.06
C ASN A 39 -6.86 1.75 10.94
N ASN A 40 -6.11 1.29 11.96
CA ASN A 40 -5.46 -0.03 12.02
C ASN A 40 -4.42 -0.31 10.91
N ILE A 41 -3.90 0.71 10.26
CA ILE A 41 -2.80 0.59 9.30
C ILE A 41 -1.47 0.49 10.04
N ARG A 42 -0.59 -0.36 9.55
CA ARG A 42 0.80 -0.47 9.98
C ARG A 42 1.70 0.24 8.99
N TYR A 43 2.55 1.11 9.48
CA TYR A 43 3.45 1.91 8.67
C TYR A 43 4.87 1.36 8.78
N LEU A 44 5.49 1.16 7.64
CA LEU A 44 6.86 0.68 7.47
C LEU A 44 7.65 1.70 6.65
N ASN A 45 8.91 1.86 6.93
CA ASN A 45 9.80 2.71 6.13
C ASN A 45 11.02 1.93 5.63
N ALA A 46 11.53 2.34 4.48
CA ALA A 46 12.77 1.84 3.94
C ALA A 46 13.96 2.46 4.71
N LYS A 47 14.65 1.66 5.55
CA LYS A 47 15.89 2.05 6.21
C LYS A 47 17.14 1.86 5.34
N GLY A 48 17.00 1.21 4.22
CA GLY A 48 17.99 1.02 3.16
C GLY A 48 17.28 0.71 1.85
N ASP A 49 17.97 0.89 0.74
CA ASP A 49 17.44 0.57 -0.59
C ASP A 49 17.14 -0.92 -0.71
N PHE A 50 16.05 -1.26 -1.36
CA PHE A 50 15.70 -2.65 -1.66
C PHE A 50 14.96 -2.77 -2.99
N LYS A 51 14.94 -3.98 -3.51
CA LYS A 51 14.21 -4.36 -4.72
C LYS A 51 13.21 -5.46 -4.41
N ILE A 52 12.07 -5.41 -5.05
CA ILE A 52 11.00 -6.40 -4.97
C ILE A 52 10.31 -6.54 -6.34
N GLY A 53 9.33 -7.43 -6.39
CA GLY A 53 8.56 -7.69 -7.60
C GLY A 53 9.17 -8.80 -8.46
N ILE A 54 8.64 -8.98 -9.66
CA ILE A 54 9.13 -9.97 -10.63
C ILE A 54 10.45 -9.46 -11.20
N ASP A 55 11.51 -10.27 -11.10
CA ASP A 55 12.86 -9.91 -11.57
C ASP A 55 13.38 -8.59 -10.96
N ASP A 56 13.04 -8.32 -9.69
CA ASP A 56 13.47 -7.11 -8.99
C ASP A 56 13.11 -5.79 -9.72
N ASN A 57 11.98 -5.78 -10.41
CA ASN A 57 11.58 -4.65 -11.24
C ASN A 57 11.08 -3.43 -10.46
N ILE A 58 10.82 -3.56 -9.17
CA ILE A 58 10.42 -2.48 -8.27
C ILE A 58 11.59 -2.08 -7.38
N ASN A 59 12.04 -0.85 -7.49
CA ASN A 59 13.06 -0.26 -6.63
C ASN A 59 12.43 0.70 -5.63
N CYS A 60 12.76 0.52 -4.35
CA CYS A 60 12.39 1.40 -3.26
C CYS A 60 13.66 1.93 -2.61
N ASN A 61 13.89 3.22 -2.69
CA ASN A 61 15.05 3.86 -2.08
C ASN A 61 14.78 4.18 -0.62
N LYS A 62 15.86 4.23 0.17
CA LYS A 62 15.87 4.57 1.58
C LYS A 62 15.15 5.89 1.86
N THR A 63 14.31 5.91 2.88
CA THR A 63 13.66 7.15 3.35
C THR A 63 14.60 8.01 4.19
N ASN A 64 14.52 9.32 3.98
CA ASN A 64 15.09 10.30 4.91
C ASN A 64 14.12 10.51 6.08
N PRO A 65 14.54 10.34 7.34
CA PRO A 65 13.66 10.50 8.50
C PRO A 65 13.00 11.88 8.62
N GLN A 66 13.71 12.96 8.24
CA GLN A 66 13.15 14.31 8.28
C GLN A 66 12.02 14.46 7.25
N ASN A 67 12.23 14.00 6.02
CA ASN A 67 11.21 14.02 4.97
C ASN A 67 9.99 13.19 5.37
N LEU A 68 10.22 11.99 5.89
CA LEU A 68 9.15 11.12 6.37
C LEU A 68 8.34 11.79 7.48
N ASN A 69 9.00 12.40 8.48
CA ASN A 69 8.33 13.12 9.55
C ASN A 69 7.48 14.29 9.06
N THR A 70 7.91 14.96 7.99
CA THR A 70 7.16 16.07 7.37
C THR A 70 5.96 15.56 6.57
N LYS A 71 6.12 14.47 5.82
CA LYS A 71 5.07 13.94 4.94
C LYS A 71 4.05 13.05 5.67
N PHE A 72 4.45 12.39 6.75
CA PHE A 72 3.60 11.46 7.48
C PHE A 72 2.26 12.05 7.97
N PRO A 73 2.20 13.28 8.54
CA PRO A 73 0.94 13.89 8.93
C PRO A 73 -0.03 14.09 7.76
N ILE A 74 0.48 14.38 6.57
CA ILE A 74 -0.32 14.52 5.34
C ILE A 74 -0.92 13.17 4.97
N ILE A 75 -0.09 12.11 4.94
CA ILE A 75 -0.52 10.76 4.64
C ILE A 75 -1.59 10.30 5.64
N GLN A 76 -1.32 10.45 6.93
CA GLN A 76 -2.25 10.08 7.99
C GLN A 76 -3.59 10.81 7.86
N ARG A 77 -3.58 12.13 7.62
CA ARG A 77 -4.79 12.92 7.42
C ARG A 77 -5.63 12.40 6.25
N ASN A 78 -5.01 12.04 5.14
CA ASN A 78 -5.71 11.52 3.96
C ASN A 78 -6.26 10.10 4.20
N LEU A 79 -5.51 9.24 4.88
CA LEU A 79 -5.97 7.90 5.25
C LEU A 79 -7.09 7.92 6.29
N ASN A 80 -7.09 8.87 7.20
CA ASN A 80 -8.14 9.02 8.22
C ASN A 80 -9.50 9.47 7.63
N ARG A 81 -9.56 9.85 6.35
CA ARG A 81 -10.83 10.04 5.63
C ARG A 81 -11.57 8.72 5.39
N TYR A 82 -10.85 7.60 5.45
CA TYR A 82 -11.39 6.26 5.29
C TYR A 82 -11.51 5.58 6.65
N ASN A 83 -12.68 5.03 6.96
CA ASN A 83 -12.83 4.28 8.19
C ASN A 83 -12.12 2.92 8.12
N SER A 84 -11.79 2.36 9.28
CA SER A 84 -11.04 1.10 9.37
C SER A 84 -11.75 -0.11 8.74
N LYS A 85 -13.09 -0.12 8.73
CA LYS A 85 -13.88 -1.19 8.09
C LYS A 85 -13.72 -1.14 6.57
N PHE A 86 -13.73 0.07 6.00
CA PHE A 86 -13.51 0.28 4.57
C PHE A 86 -12.09 -0.15 4.17
N LEU A 87 -11.06 0.31 4.86
CA LEU A 87 -9.67 -0.05 4.57
C LEU A 87 -9.44 -1.56 4.67
N LYS A 88 -10.10 -2.21 5.64
CA LYS A 88 -10.08 -3.67 5.72
C LYS A 88 -10.81 -4.34 4.54
N LYS A 89 -11.94 -3.76 4.07
CA LYS A 89 -12.70 -4.30 2.93
C LYS A 89 -11.88 -4.27 1.64
N ILE A 90 -11.12 -3.19 1.41
CA ILE A 90 -10.20 -3.08 0.26
C ILE A 90 -8.85 -3.78 0.50
N ASN A 91 -8.78 -4.63 1.51
CA ASN A 91 -7.61 -5.43 1.85
C ASN A 91 -6.33 -4.63 2.18
N LEU A 92 -6.42 -3.36 2.59
CA LEU A 92 -5.27 -2.56 2.97
C LEU A 92 -4.90 -2.74 4.44
N LYS A 93 -3.66 -3.11 4.73
CA LYS A 93 -3.14 -3.35 6.07
C LYS A 93 -1.79 -2.68 6.33
N TYR A 94 -0.98 -2.53 5.30
CA TYR A 94 0.36 -1.99 5.40
C TYR A 94 0.56 -0.83 4.45
N ILE A 95 1.32 0.18 4.89
CA ILE A 95 1.86 1.21 4.03
C ILE A 95 3.37 1.20 4.17
N VAL A 96 4.06 1.12 3.05
CA VAL A 96 5.51 1.17 2.96
C VAL A 96 5.92 2.52 2.36
N PHE A 97 6.86 3.18 3.01
CA PHE A 97 7.40 4.46 2.56
C PHE A 97 8.75 4.27 1.88
N CYS A 98 8.87 4.81 0.68
CA CYS A 98 10.10 4.94 -0.09
C CYS A 98 10.38 6.42 -0.34
N GLU A 99 11.63 6.78 -0.59
CA GLU A 99 12.01 8.10 -1.09
C GLU A 99 12.68 7.93 -2.46
N GLY A 100 11.84 7.85 -3.50
CA GLY A 100 12.17 7.38 -4.83
C GLY A 100 11.70 5.94 -5.03
N LEU A 101 10.55 5.81 -5.67
CA LEU A 101 9.92 4.55 -6.02
C LEU A 101 9.91 4.40 -7.54
N PHE A 102 10.39 3.27 -8.03
CA PHE A 102 10.53 3.04 -9.46
C PHE A 102 9.98 1.66 -9.84
N ILE A 103 9.31 1.59 -10.99
CA ILE A 103 8.97 0.35 -11.68
C ILE A 103 9.70 0.35 -13.01
N THR A 104 10.59 -0.64 -13.22
CA THR A 104 11.37 -0.76 -14.47
C THR A 104 12.04 0.57 -14.85
N ASN A 105 12.65 1.27 -13.87
CA ASN A 105 13.30 2.58 -14.00
C ASN A 105 12.36 3.78 -14.25
N ILE A 106 11.04 3.61 -14.19
CA ILE A 106 10.08 4.70 -14.27
C ILE A 106 9.69 5.10 -12.85
N ASN A 107 9.88 6.39 -12.50
CA ASN A 107 9.44 6.91 -11.20
C ASN A 107 7.91 6.87 -11.11
N THR A 108 7.39 6.34 -9.99
CA THR A 108 5.95 6.27 -9.70
C THR A 108 5.65 6.80 -8.29
N GLY A 109 4.46 7.35 -8.11
CA GLY A 109 4.02 7.86 -6.81
C GLY A 109 3.62 6.78 -5.83
N GLY A 110 3.09 5.66 -6.33
CA GLY A 110 2.66 4.55 -5.49
C GLY A 110 2.53 3.25 -6.26
N ILE A 111 2.43 2.17 -5.52
CA ILE A 111 2.20 0.82 -6.04
C ILE A 111 1.25 0.09 -5.10
N PRO A 112 0.04 -0.27 -5.55
CA PRO A 112 -0.87 -1.12 -4.81
C PRO A 112 -0.43 -2.59 -4.93
N ASP A 113 -0.23 -3.26 -3.80
CA ASP A 113 0.08 -4.69 -3.73
C ASP A 113 -1.00 -5.40 -2.91
N ASN A 114 -2.06 -5.80 -3.57
CA ASN A 114 -3.20 -6.46 -2.95
C ASN A 114 -2.85 -7.83 -2.36
N LYS A 115 -1.93 -8.55 -2.98
CA LYS A 115 -1.47 -9.86 -2.51
C LYS A 115 -0.84 -9.75 -1.13
N ASN A 116 -0.03 -8.74 -0.91
CA ASN A 116 0.62 -8.46 0.37
C ASN A 116 -0.15 -7.45 1.23
N ARG A 117 -1.36 -7.04 0.82
CA ARG A 117 -2.22 -6.10 1.54
C ARG A 117 -1.52 -4.77 1.82
N THR A 118 -0.71 -4.32 0.88
CA THR A 118 0.26 -3.23 1.03
C THR A 118 0.04 -2.17 -0.02
N LEU A 119 0.21 -0.94 0.38
CA LEU A 119 0.37 0.21 -0.49
C LEU A 119 1.77 0.77 -0.29
N ILE A 120 2.57 0.79 -1.34
CA ILE A 120 3.90 1.40 -1.33
C ILE A 120 3.78 2.82 -1.84
N LEU A 121 4.32 3.80 -1.13
CA LEU A 121 4.23 5.22 -1.46
C LEU A 121 5.62 5.86 -1.56
N ASP A 122 5.84 6.63 -2.62
CA ASP A 122 6.99 7.53 -2.72
C ASP A 122 6.70 8.83 -1.96
N ILE A 123 7.37 9.05 -0.82
CA ILE A 123 7.20 10.26 -0.02
C ILE A 123 7.80 11.50 -0.68
N ASN A 124 8.64 11.34 -1.71
CA ASN A 124 9.27 12.43 -2.47
C ASN A 124 8.58 12.68 -3.82
N PHE A 125 7.45 12.01 -4.07
CA PHE A 125 6.67 12.25 -5.28
C PHE A 125 6.19 13.70 -5.36
N ASN A 126 5.92 14.17 -6.57
CA ASN A 126 5.52 15.54 -6.89
C ASN A 126 4.57 16.16 -5.85
N GLU A 127 5.02 17.21 -5.15
CA GLU A 127 4.32 17.79 -4.01
C GLU A 127 2.91 18.30 -4.36
N LYS A 128 2.73 18.88 -5.56
CA LYS A 128 1.44 19.38 -6.05
C LYS A 128 0.38 18.28 -6.14
N TYR A 129 0.80 17.05 -6.45
CA TYR A 129 -0.10 15.92 -6.67
C TYR A 129 -0.05 14.86 -5.55
N PHE A 130 0.76 15.08 -4.51
CA PHE A 130 1.02 14.08 -3.48
C PHE A 130 -0.26 13.57 -2.78
N GLU A 131 -1.13 14.47 -2.34
CA GLU A 131 -2.39 14.05 -1.69
C GLU A 131 -3.32 13.32 -2.68
N ARG A 132 -3.40 13.82 -3.92
CA ARG A 132 -4.20 13.18 -4.98
C ARG A 132 -3.68 11.79 -5.30
N MET A 133 -2.37 11.61 -5.36
CA MET A 133 -1.73 10.32 -5.58
C MET A 133 -2.12 9.29 -4.54
N ILE A 134 -2.16 9.65 -3.25
CA ILE A 134 -2.60 8.73 -2.17
C ILE A 134 -4.00 8.18 -2.46
N HIS A 135 -4.95 9.04 -2.86
CA HIS A 135 -6.31 8.62 -3.17
C HIS A 135 -6.38 7.81 -4.47
N HIS A 136 -5.54 8.14 -5.46
CA HIS A 136 -5.42 7.39 -6.71
C HIS A 136 -4.99 5.94 -6.45
N GLU A 137 -3.98 5.73 -5.63
CA GLU A 137 -3.49 4.40 -5.29
C GLU A 137 -4.51 3.60 -4.43
N ILE A 138 -5.24 4.28 -3.54
CA ILE A 138 -6.36 3.67 -2.81
C ILE A 138 -7.46 3.24 -3.79
N PHE A 139 -7.72 4.01 -4.84
CA PHE A 139 -8.69 3.63 -5.86
C PHE A 139 -8.28 2.33 -6.57
N HIS A 140 -7.00 2.16 -6.91
CA HIS A 140 -6.52 0.89 -7.45
C HIS A 140 -6.70 -0.29 -6.46
N MET A 141 -6.52 -0.07 -5.15
CA MET A 141 -6.84 -1.08 -4.15
C MET A 141 -8.34 -1.44 -4.15
N ILE A 142 -9.24 -0.45 -4.38
CA ILE A 142 -10.69 -0.69 -4.52
C ILE A 142 -10.98 -1.53 -5.74
N GLN A 143 -10.45 -1.15 -6.92
CA GLN A 143 -10.64 -1.88 -8.18
C GLN A 143 -10.23 -3.35 -8.00
N ASN A 144 -9.01 -3.59 -7.54
CA ASN A 144 -8.47 -4.93 -7.36
C ASN A 144 -9.24 -5.77 -6.32
N SER A 145 -9.83 -5.12 -5.30
CA SER A 145 -10.61 -5.84 -4.27
C SER A 145 -12.05 -6.14 -4.70
N ASN A 146 -12.51 -5.55 -5.80
CA ASN A 146 -13.85 -5.71 -6.35
C ASN A 146 -13.79 -5.90 -7.87
N GLU A 147 -12.81 -6.66 -8.35
CA GLU A 147 -12.54 -6.84 -9.79
C GLU A 147 -13.76 -7.34 -10.55
N ASP A 148 -14.55 -8.24 -9.94
CA ASP A 148 -15.78 -8.77 -10.53
C ASP A 148 -16.91 -7.71 -10.66
N ASP A 149 -16.87 -6.65 -9.85
CA ASP A 149 -17.87 -5.58 -9.83
C ASP A 149 -17.48 -4.41 -10.75
N PHE A 150 -16.23 -4.36 -11.24
CA PHE A 150 -15.75 -3.32 -12.14
C PHE A 150 -15.89 -3.75 -13.60
N ASN A 151 -16.78 -3.06 -14.31
CA ASN A 151 -16.95 -3.24 -15.75
C ASN A 151 -16.36 -2.04 -16.51
N ASP A 152 -15.13 -2.20 -16.99
CA ASP A 152 -14.43 -1.14 -17.72
C ASP A 152 -15.19 -0.68 -18.97
N GLN A 153 -15.92 -1.59 -19.64
CA GLN A 153 -16.72 -1.25 -20.80
C GLN A 153 -17.90 -0.35 -20.43
N GLU A 154 -18.56 -0.63 -19.29
CA GLU A 154 -19.65 0.21 -18.79
C GLU A 154 -19.10 1.58 -18.32
N PHE A 155 -17.92 1.61 -17.73
CA PHE A 155 -17.26 2.85 -17.30
C PHE A 155 -16.93 3.76 -18.49
N THR A 156 -16.52 3.19 -19.62
CA THR A 156 -16.23 3.97 -20.84
C THR A 156 -17.44 4.64 -21.45
N LEU A 157 -18.66 4.12 -21.21
CA LEU A 157 -19.90 4.72 -21.70
C LEU A 157 -20.22 6.08 -21.04
N PHE A 158 -19.61 6.38 -19.91
CA PHE A 158 -19.77 7.67 -19.20
C PHE A 158 -18.77 8.72 -19.65
N ASN A 159 -17.81 8.37 -20.50
CA ASN A 159 -16.87 9.33 -21.07
C ASN A 159 -17.51 10.10 -22.22
N ASP A 160 -17.00 11.30 -22.48
CA ASP A 160 -17.37 12.07 -23.66
C ASP A 160 -17.05 11.27 -24.93
N SER A 161 -17.86 11.48 -25.99
CA SER A 161 -17.76 10.68 -27.24
C SER A 161 -16.38 10.78 -27.95
N ASP A 162 -15.63 11.84 -27.68
CA ASP A 162 -14.28 12.10 -28.20
C ASP A 162 -13.16 11.69 -27.22
N PHE A 163 -13.53 11.13 -26.06
CA PHE A 163 -12.57 10.62 -25.09
C PHE A 163 -11.96 9.30 -25.57
N SER A 164 -10.64 9.22 -25.51
CA SER A 164 -9.91 7.97 -25.68
C SER A 164 -8.87 7.84 -24.58
N TYR A 165 -8.69 6.64 -24.06
CA TYR A 165 -7.56 6.35 -23.18
C TYR A 165 -6.26 6.48 -23.95
N ALA A 166 -5.22 7.01 -23.32
CA ALA A 166 -3.90 7.05 -23.91
C ALA A 166 -3.40 5.61 -24.17
N GLU A 167 -2.79 5.39 -25.32
CA GLU A 167 -2.23 4.07 -25.69
C GLU A 167 -1.11 3.61 -24.76
N CYS A 168 -0.56 4.52 -23.96
CA CYS A 168 0.42 4.19 -22.94
C CYS A 168 0.19 4.98 -21.65
N SER A 169 0.36 4.30 -20.50
CA SER A 169 0.20 4.91 -19.16
C SER A 169 1.27 5.96 -18.82
N THR A 170 2.33 6.04 -19.61
CA THR A 170 3.50 6.93 -19.43
C THR A 170 3.53 8.10 -20.41
N CYS A 171 2.55 8.23 -21.31
CA CYS A 171 2.49 9.35 -22.25
C CYS A 171 2.08 10.62 -21.53
N SER A 172 3.05 11.51 -21.27
CA SER A 172 2.87 12.80 -20.59
C SER A 172 2.40 13.95 -21.49
N ASP A 173 2.17 13.69 -22.77
CA ASP A 173 1.99 14.73 -23.81
C ASP A 173 0.51 15.07 -24.06
N ARG A 174 -0.22 15.37 -22.94
CA ARG A 174 -1.56 15.98 -23.02
C ARG A 174 -1.78 16.98 -21.93
#